data_93da6a2095de663765638519990be131
#
_entry.id   93da6a2095de663765638519990be131
#
_cell.length_a   1.000
_cell.length_b   1.000
_cell.length_c   1.000
_cell.angle_alpha   90.00
_cell.angle_beta   90.00
_cell.angle_gamma   90.00
#
_symmetry.space_group_name_H-M   'P 1'
#
loop_
_entity.id
_entity.type
_entity.pdbx_description
1 polymer ?
#
loop_
_entity_poly.entity_id
_entity_poly.type
_entity_poly.pdbx_seq_one_letter_code
_entity_poly.pdbx_strand_id
1 'polypeptide(L)'
;MKRLIAGVICAAGLAGMAAADPVFGNWRTAPDDNGNTGLIQVQACGSKICGTLVRAYDGTGAEMASPNVGKRIIWDMESKGGGAYADGKVWSPDRDKTYKSKMQLSGDRLAISGCILMVCRDGGTWTRAN
;
A
#
# COMPACT_ATOMS: atom_id res chain seq x y z
N MET A 1 23.79 -37.27 16.14
CA MET A 1 23.39 -37.06 16.01
C MET A 1 23.06 -36.22 15.84
N LYS A 2 22.62 -35.65 15.83
CA LYS A 2 22.18 -34.98 15.84
C LYS A 2 22.12 -34.11 15.10
N ARG A 3 22.02 -33.68 14.50
CA ARG A 3 22.11 -33.23 13.68
C ARG A 3 21.06 -32.78 12.99
N LEU A 4 20.42 -33.16 12.79
CA LEU A 4 19.37 -33.10 12.06
C LEU A 4 18.51 -32.02 12.41
N ILE A 5 18.39 -31.71 13.43
CA ILE A 5 17.50 -30.80 13.90
C ILE A 5 17.64 -29.40 13.41
N ALA A 6 18.82 -28.98 13.19
CA ALA A 6 19.11 -27.65 12.77
C ALA A 6 18.39 -27.28 11.49
N GLY A 7 18.27 -28.19 10.58
CA GLY A 7 17.62 -27.90 9.33
C GLY A 7 16.15 -27.52 9.48
N VAL A 8 15.52 -28.15 10.44
CA VAL A 8 14.11 -27.91 10.64
C VAL A 8 13.85 -26.47 11.10
N ILE A 9 14.72 -26.01 11.94
CA ILE A 9 14.57 -24.68 12.47
C ILE A 9 14.70 -23.61 11.41
N CYS A 10 15.59 -23.81 10.49
CA CYS A 10 15.76 -22.86 9.38
C CYS A 10 14.50 -22.73 8.57
N ALA A 11 13.79 -23.81 8.36
CA ALA A 11 12.56 -23.75 7.60
C ALA A 11 11.52 -22.85 8.28
N ALA A 12 11.43 -22.93 9.57
CA ALA A 12 10.50 -22.10 10.31
C ALA A 12 10.84 -20.61 10.16
N GLY A 13 12.11 -20.27 10.20
CA GLY A 13 12.52 -18.90 10.03
C GLY A 13 12.19 -18.37 8.66
N LEU A 14 12.31 -19.20 7.65
CA LEU A 14 11.98 -18.78 6.29
C LEU A 14 10.51 -18.47 6.15
N ALA A 15 9.64 -19.23 6.78
CA ALA A 15 8.22 -18.97 6.70
C ALA A 15 7.88 -17.60 7.28
N GLY A 16 8.54 -17.18 8.36
CA GLY A 16 8.32 -15.86 8.91
C GLY A 16 8.77 -14.77 7.98
N MET A 17 9.87 -14.96 7.28
CA MET A 17 10.38 -13.96 6.35
C MET A 17 9.48 -13.77 5.16
N ALA A 18 8.75 -14.80 4.75
CA ALA A 18 7.86 -14.73 3.61
C ALA A 18 6.71 -13.75 3.83
N ALA A 19 6.45 -13.35 5.08
CA ALA A 19 5.39 -12.39 5.36
C ALA A 19 5.79 -10.94 5.11
N ALA A 20 7.08 -10.67 4.92
CA ALA A 20 7.55 -9.30 4.74
C ALA A 20 7.59 -8.93 3.27
N ASP A 21 6.60 -8.20 2.82
CA ASP A 21 6.54 -7.71 1.45
C ASP A 21 7.22 -6.34 1.37
N PRO A 22 7.99 -6.07 0.30
CA PRO A 22 8.68 -4.79 0.18
C PRO A 22 7.75 -3.58 0.08
N VAL A 23 6.47 -3.77 -0.20
CA VAL A 23 5.52 -2.65 -0.23
C VAL A 23 5.07 -2.25 1.17
N PHE A 24 5.31 -3.06 2.17
CA PHE A 24 4.91 -2.73 3.54
C PHE A 24 5.67 -1.50 4.04
N GLY A 25 4.99 -0.67 4.81
CA GLY A 25 5.54 0.53 5.39
C GLY A 25 4.67 1.74 5.13
N ASN A 26 5.24 2.91 5.34
CA ASN A 26 4.52 4.18 5.23
C ASN A 26 4.80 4.84 3.89
N TRP A 27 3.75 5.38 3.31
CA TRP A 27 3.80 6.03 2.00
C TRP A 27 3.09 7.37 2.05
N ARG A 28 3.71 8.38 1.46
CA ARG A 28 3.10 9.69 1.29
C ARG A 28 2.41 9.73 -0.06
N THR A 29 1.13 10.09 -0.06
CA THR A 29 0.37 10.16 -1.31
C THR A 29 0.80 11.35 -2.15
N ALA A 30 0.48 11.32 -3.44
CA ALA A 30 0.58 12.50 -4.28
C ALA A 30 -0.43 13.54 -3.78
N PRO A 31 -0.16 14.85 -3.99
CA PRO A 31 -1.12 15.88 -3.62
C PRO A 31 -2.45 15.70 -4.37
N ASP A 32 -3.54 15.92 -3.65
CA ASP A 32 -4.86 15.95 -4.26
C ASP A 32 -5.12 17.32 -4.90
N ASP A 33 -6.36 17.54 -5.37
CA ASP A 33 -6.71 18.78 -6.04
C ASP A 33 -6.57 20.03 -5.15
N ASN A 34 -6.57 19.83 -3.84
CA ASN A 34 -6.40 20.90 -2.87
C ASN A 34 -4.96 21.02 -2.35
N GLY A 35 -4.05 20.21 -2.88
CA GLY A 35 -2.67 20.18 -2.41
C GLY A 35 -2.47 19.36 -1.15
N ASN A 36 -3.48 18.69 -0.65
CA ASN A 36 -3.40 17.90 0.56
C ASN A 36 -2.77 16.54 0.27
N THR A 37 -2.03 16.01 1.25
CA THR A 37 -1.43 14.69 1.16
C THR A 37 -1.83 13.84 2.35
N GLY A 38 -1.59 12.55 2.25
CA GLY A 38 -1.84 11.63 3.34
C GLY A 38 -0.67 10.70 3.57
N LEU A 39 -0.60 10.16 4.76
CA LEU A 39 0.34 9.11 5.11
C LEU A 39 -0.43 7.80 5.17
N ILE A 40 -0.07 6.87 4.31
CA ILE A 40 -0.73 5.58 4.20
C ILE A 40 0.19 4.52 4.78
N GLN A 41 -0.33 3.76 5.73
CA GLN A 41 0.40 2.60 6.26
C GLN A 41 -0.06 1.36 5.52
N VAL A 42 0.84 0.77 4.75
CA VAL A 42 0.58 -0.43 3.98
C VAL A 42 1.07 -1.64 4.75
N GLN A 43 0.22 -2.64 4.86
CA GLN A 43 0.50 -3.81 5.69
C GLN A 43 -0.28 -5.02 5.21
N ALA A 44 0.03 -6.17 5.79
CA ALA A 44 -0.73 -7.39 5.55
C ALA A 44 -2.11 -7.28 6.17
N CYS A 45 -3.13 -7.69 5.42
CA CYS A 45 -4.51 -7.80 5.88
C CYS A 45 -4.98 -9.20 5.56
N GLY A 46 -4.70 -10.14 6.47
CA GLY A 46 -4.87 -11.55 6.17
C GLY A 46 -3.90 -11.96 5.05
N SER A 47 -4.39 -12.61 4.04
CA SER A 47 -3.59 -13.04 2.89
C SER A 47 -3.44 -11.94 1.83
N LYS A 48 -4.07 -10.81 2.03
CA LYS A 48 -4.03 -9.69 1.09
C LYS A 48 -3.26 -8.52 1.69
N ILE A 49 -3.15 -7.44 0.93
CA ILE A 49 -2.44 -6.23 1.32
C ILE A 49 -3.43 -5.09 1.36
N CYS A 50 -3.37 -4.27 2.41
CA CYS A 50 -4.19 -3.10 2.51
C CYS A 50 -3.37 -1.90 3.00
N GLY A 51 -3.93 -0.70 2.84
CA GLY A 51 -3.31 0.53 3.32
C GLY A 51 -4.34 1.43 3.95
N THR A 52 -4.00 1.98 5.10
CA THR A 52 -4.88 2.81 5.90
C THR A 52 -4.31 4.22 6.00
N LEU A 53 -5.17 5.22 5.86
CA LEU A 53 -4.76 6.60 6.08
C LEU A 53 -4.57 6.81 7.58
N VAL A 54 -3.33 7.12 7.97
CA VAL A 54 -3.01 7.29 9.39
C VAL A 54 -2.80 8.76 9.77
N ARG A 55 -2.44 9.61 8.80
CA ARG A 55 -2.28 11.05 9.02
C ARG A 55 -2.63 11.80 7.74
N ALA A 56 -3.07 13.03 7.89
CA ALA A 56 -3.38 13.91 6.77
C ALA A 56 -2.61 15.22 6.94
N TYR A 57 -2.22 15.83 5.81
CA TYR A 57 -1.44 17.05 5.78
C TYR A 57 -2.03 18.01 4.77
N ASP A 58 -2.04 19.29 5.11
CA ASP A 58 -2.53 20.32 4.18
C ASP A 58 -1.46 20.68 3.14
N GLY A 59 -1.81 21.62 2.26
CA GLY A 59 -0.92 22.04 1.17
C GLY A 59 0.37 22.71 1.64
N THR A 60 0.45 23.14 2.89
CA THR A 60 1.68 23.70 3.46
C THR A 60 2.55 22.64 4.11
N GLY A 61 2.06 21.41 4.20
CA GLY A 61 2.78 20.32 4.85
C GLY A 61 2.44 20.18 6.33
N ALA A 62 1.56 21.01 6.87
CA ALA A 62 1.16 20.91 8.26
C ALA A 62 0.13 19.79 8.44
N GLU A 63 0.27 19.05 9.53
CA GLU A 63 -0.69 18.00 9.85
C GLU A 63 -2.04 18.63 10.13
N MET A 64 -3.09 18.00 9.61
CA MET A 64 -4.45 18.48 9.78
C MET A 64 -5.38 17.35 10.21
N ALA A 65 -6.47 17.71 10.87
CA ALA A 65 -7.52 16.75 11.18
C ALA A 65 -8.26 16.41 9.88
N SER A 66 -8.66 15.15 9.77
CA SER A 66 -9.44 14.69 8.63
C SER A 66 -10.37 13.58 9.07
N PRO A 67 -11.63 13.58 8.62
CA PRO A 67 -12.56 12.50 8.94
C PRO A 67 -12.13 11.18 8.26
N ASN A 68 -11.19 11.23 7.34
CA ASN A 68 -10.73 10.05 6.61
C ASN A 68 -9.60 9.30 7.32
N VAL A 69 -9.01 9.89 8.35
CA VAL A 69 -7.99 9.18 9.13
C VAL A 69 -8.62 7.94 9.76
N GLY A 70 -7.96 6.81 9.59
CA GLY A 70 -8.46 5.51 10.03
C GLY A 70 -9.15 4.71 8.95
N LYS A 71 -9.44 5.31 7.79
CA LYS A 71 -10.11 4.61 6.70
C LYS A 71 -9.10 3.90 5.81
N ARG A 72 -9.52 2.76 5.25
CA ARG A 72 -8.72 2.07 4.25
C ARG A 72 -8.80 2.81 2.94
N ILE A 73 -7.63 3.02 2.33
CA ILE A 73 -7.51 3.66 1.02
C ILE A 73 -7.30 2.61 -0.06
N ILE A 74 -6.51 1.58 0.22
CA ILE A 74 -6.35 0.44 -0.67
C ILE A 74 -6.61 -0.84 0.11
N TRP A 75 -7.15 -1.86 -0.57
CA TRP A 75 -7.39 -3.16 0.06
C TRP A 75 -7.45 -4.26 -1.00
N ASP A 76 -7.37 -5.49 -0.51
CA ASP A 76 -7.41 -6.72 -1.32
C ASP A 76 -6.33 -6.79 -2.40
N MET A 77 -5.22 -6.06 -2.23
CA MET A 77 -4.13 -6.12 -3.19
C MET A 77 -3.38 -7.43 -3.08
N GLU A 78 -2.92 -7.93 -4.22
CA GLU A 78 -2.13 -9.15 -4.31
C GLU A 78 -0.86 -8.88 -5.08
N SER A 79 0.25 -9.39 -4.57
CA SER A 79 1.52 -9.32 -5.28
C SER A 79 1.48 -10.24 -6.50
N LYS A 80 1.89 -9.70 -7.63
CA LYS A 80 2.00 -10.46 -8.89
C LYS A 80 3.45 -10.71 -9.28
N GLY A 81 4.40 -10.32 -8.42
CA GLY A 81 5.82 -10.44 -8.70
C GLY A 81 6.36 -9.23 -9.45
N GLY A 82 7.67 -9.00 -9.34
CA GLY A 82 8.34 -7.91 -10.05
C GLY A 82 7.89 -6.51 -9.62
N GLY A 83 7.36 -6.36 -8.43
CA GLY A 83 6.85 -5.08 -7.95
C GLY A 83 5.44 -4.76 -8.40
N ALA A 84 4.78 -5.66 -9.13
CA ALA A 84 3.40 -5.47 -9.58
C ALA A 84 2.42 -5.99 -8.54
N TYR A 85 1.36 -5.22 -8.31
CA TYR A 85 0.25 -5.57 -7.43
C TYR A 85 -1.05 -5.32 -8.17
N ALA A 86 -2.03 -6.18 -7.97
CA ALA A 86 -3.29 -6.08 -8.70
C ALA A 86 -4.42 -6.75 -7.91
N ASP A 87 -5.61 -6.75 -8.53
CA ASP A 87 -6.82 -7.41 -8.04
C ASP A 87 -7.39 -6.81 -6.77
N GLY A 88 -6.91 -5.62 -6.40
CA GLY A 88 -7.43 -4.91 -5.26
C GLY A 88 -8.28 -3.72 -5.66
N LYS A 89 -8.49 -2.85 -4.69
CA LYS A 89 -9.31 -1.66 -4.86
C LYS A 89 -8.66 -0.46 -4.22
N VAL A 90 -8.96 0.71 -4.76
CA VAL A 90 -8.55 1.99 -4.18
C VAL A 90 -9.77 2.89 -4.06
N TRP A 91 -9.88 3.58 -2.91
CA TRP A 91 -10.90 4.56 -2.67
C TRP A 91 -10.30 5.97 -2.83
N SER A 92 -10.98 6.80 -3.62
CA SER A 92 -10.59 8.19 -3.82
C SER A 92 -11.45 9.06 -2.90
N PRO A 93 -10.87 9.67 -1.86
CA PRO A 93 -11.64 10.55 -0.97
C PRO A 93 -12.25 11.75 -1.70
N ASP A 94 -11.54 12.31 -2.66
CA ASP A 94 -12.00 13.49 -3.39
C ASP A 94 -13.27 13.23 -4.18
N ARG A 95 -13.39 12.03 -4.72
CA ARG A 95 -14.52 11.66 -5.57
C ARG A 95 -15.51 10.77 -4.86
N ASP A 96 -15.15 10.30 -3.67
CA ASP A 96 -15.91 9.30 -2.92
C ASP A 96 -16.29 8.13 -3.82
N LYS A 97 -15.31 7.60 -4.51
CA LYS A 97 -15.48 6.46 -5.42
C LYS A 97 -14.41 5.43 -5.20
N THR A 98 -14.79 4.19 -5.39
CA THR A 98 -13.90 3.04 -5.29
C THR A 98 -13.66 2.49 -6.70
N TYR A 99 -12.39 2.26 -7.00
CA TYR A 99 -11.96 1.74 -8.30
C TYR A 99 -11.23 0.42 -8.11
N LYS A 100 -11.26 -0.44 -9.12
CA LYS A 100 -10.28 -1.52 -9.18
C LYS A 100 -8.90 -0.89 -9.26
N SER A 101 -7.91 -1.50 -8.66
CA SER A 101 -6.60 -0.88 -8.55
C SER A 101 -5.48 -1.82 -8.91
N LYS A 102 -4.46 -1.24 -9.51
CA LYS A 102 -3.16 -1.85 -9.72
C LYS A 102 -2.11 -0.93 -9.11
N MET A 103 -1.00 -1.50 -8.72
CA MET A 103 0.14 -0.72 -8.23
C MET A 103 1.42 -1.25 -8.83
N GLN A 104 2.42 -0.39 -8.96
CA GLN A 104 3.76 -0.79 -9.35
C GLN A 104 4.76 -0.19 -8.38
N LEU A 105 5.48 -1.06 -7.70
CA LEU A 105 6.54 -0.67 -6.78
C LEU A 105 7.85 -0.58 -7.53
N SER A 106 8.56 0.53 -7.36
CA SER A 106 9.85 0.75 -7.96
C SER A 106 10.70 1.53 -6.96
N GLY A 107 11.51 0.83 -6.17
CA GLY A 107 12.31 1.45 -5.11
C GLY A 107 11.42 2.12 -4.08
N ASP A 108 11.60 3.43 -3.92
CA ASP A 108 10.84 4.23 -2.95
C ASP A 108 9.61 4.89 -3.56
N ARG A 109 9.17 4.42 -4.70
CA ARG A 109 7.99 4.94 -5.39
C ARG A 109 6.97 3.84 -5.59
N LEU A 110 5.71 4.19 -5.41
CA LEU A 110 4.59 3.27 -5.60
C LEU A 110 3.56 3.98 -6.49
N ALA A 111 3.50 3.56 -7.74
CA ALA A 111 2.55 4.11 -8.69
C ALA A 111 1.19 3.44 -8.50
N ILE A 112 0.16 4.24 -8.33
CA ILE A 112 -1.20 3.76 -8.08
C ILE A 112 -2.03 4.02 -9.33
N SER A 113 -2.80 3.03 -9.77
CA SER A 113 -3.75 3.20 -10.86
C SER A 113 -5.14 2.78 -10.41
N GLY A 114 -6.14 3.52 -10.85
CA GLY A 114 -7.54 3.15 -10.66
C GLY A 114 -8.16 2.80 -12.00
N CYS A 115 -8.94 1.74 -12.04
CA CYS A 115 -9.50 1.23 -13.28
C CYS A 115 -11.01 1.12 -13.20
N ILE A 116 -11.67 1.49 -14.30
CA ILE A 116 -13.09 1.24 -14.52
C ILE A 116 -13.17 0.42 -15.80
N LEU A 117 -13.72 -0.80 -15.69
CA LEU A 117 -13.74 -1.76 -16.80
C LEU A 117 -12.31 -2.01 -17.27
N MET A 118 -12.02 -1.74 -18.55
CA MET A 118 -10.69 -1.99 -19.13
C MET A 118 -9.82 -0.74 -19.13
N VAL A 119 -10.31 0.38 -18.64
CA VAL A 119 -9.59 1.66 -18.69
C VAL A 119 -9.00 1.97 -17.33
N CYS A 120 -7.68 2.08 -17.29
CA CYS A 120 -6.95 2.45 -16.08
C CYS A 120 -6.37 3.86 -16.20
N ARG A 121 -6.43 4.63 -15.13
CA ARG A 121 -5.89 5.97 -15.07
C ARG A 121 -4.88 6.07 -13.95
N ASP A 122 -3.93 6.95 -14.13
CA ASP A 122 -2.93 7.24 -13.12
C ASP A 122 -3.60 7.87 -11.90
N GLY A 123 -3.42 7.26 -10.75
CA GLY A 123 -3.89 7.77 -9.46
C GLY A 123 -2.81 8.47 -8.66
N GLY A 124 -1.67 8.74 -9.27
CA GLY A 124 -0.54 9.38 -8.62
C GLY A 124 0.51 8.37 -8.17
N THR A 125 1.67 8.89 -7.86
CA THR A 125 2.79 8.10 -7.34
C THR A 125 3.01 8.47 -5.88
N TRP A 126 2.97 7.45 -5.04
CA TRP A 126 3.27 7.62 -3.62
C TRP A 126 4.76 7.47 -3.40
N THR A 127 5.29 8.17 -2.43
CA THR A 127 6.71 8.09 -2.09
C THR A 127 6.88 7.52 -0.68
N ARG A 128 7.94 6.75 -0.48
CA ARG A 128 8.17 6.12 0.81
C ARG A 128 8.46 7.18 1.86
N ALA A 129 7.85 7.02 3.02
CA ALA A 129 7.86 8.02 4.09
C ALA A 129 8.29 7.42 5.44
N ASN A 130 9.25 6.56 5.45
CA ASN A 130 9.73 5.96 6.70
C ASN A 130 10.68 6.87 7.45
#